data_2893ea5747dd60f707154b4a45ae5b86
#
_entry.id   2893ea5747dd60f707154b4a45ae5b86
#
_cell.length_a   1.000
_cell.length_b   1.000
_cell.length_c   1.000
_cell.angle_alpha   90.00
_cell.angle_beta   90.00
_cell.angle_gamma   90.00
#
_symmetry.space_group_name_H-M   'P 1'
#
loop_
_entity.id
_entity.type
_entity.pdbx_description
1 polymer ?
#
loop_
_entity_poly.entity_id
_entity_poly.type
_entity_poly.pdbx_seq_one_letter_code
_entity_poly.pdbx_strand_id
1 'polypeptide(L)'
;MKNNNTVRQQKKSFRSILKQIKQTKFADYTGASSLDETEKFPELFAKYSDVVDIMNHEQLISILRKITQDATSNDVDLINKKGLIGNEKFENFAHTRRGYIRPLDKVSLQQIETIEEYISYVCKQYKITRKSSDQTFYMFDHASIQYYNGADLADMRALQLANIPWYRKKPLPVLKDILPAGQSHTQCLHAMLDQLEKKGKNITALVASARQIVELSLLYSQRRGEFATFKNLLPNLRVWVNDTGFYSVNEKLIESLFVGLDVKKVDIYNSITGALALQEDVKKAGVLTLQTDAGVFYEFVPVEFVDSKGKVLQSAKRYHAGSVEPNREYVMAVSNQAGLLSITTSDVVRVVSQNPLQIVYLRRAQSLNLAKENLHTYLVDKVIAALNKVLESYHIVIRDYMVGYDSYEKRHIWALELNKSPELIDEKILASIVNRIHKMLLQNSRMYNRAMDTNDLNPPRMHMLPLGGLAIFEKPKGVHGVDLSEDASVVMRYAENNINKVFQAANVKIL
;
A
#
# COMPACT_ATOMS: atom_id res chain seq x y z
N MET A 1 -22.05 -16.87 4.29
CA MET A 1 -21.99 -15.47 3.86
C MET A 1 -23.24 -15.12 3.07
N LYS A 2 -23.89 -14.01 3.37
CA LYS A 2 -25.19 -13.63 2.80
C LYS A 2 -25.06 -13.35 1.32
N ASN A 3 -26.03 -13.84 0.51
CA ASN A 3 -26.20 -13.46 -0.90
C ASN A 3 -26.51 -11.96 -0.98
N ASN A 4 -25.47 -11.16 -0.93
CA ASN A 4 -25.60 -9.72 -0.79
C ASN A 4 -25.67 -9.11 -2.19
N ASN A 5 -26.75 -8.43 -2.45
CA ASN A 5 -26.89 -7.62 -3.66
C ASN A 5 -25.90 -6.44 -3.60
N THR A 6 -24.70 -6.66 -4.10
CA THR A 6 -23.58 -5.69 -4.16
C THR A 6 -24.04 -4.29 -4.55
N VAL A 7 -24.83 -4.18 -5.61
CA VAL A 7 -25.34 -2.90 -6.12
C VAL A 7 -26.24 -2.21 -5.08
N ARG A 8 -27.08 -2.97 -4.38
CA ARG A 8 -27.98 -2.42 -3.33
C ARG A 8 -27.18 -1.86 -2.17
N GLN A 9 -26.15 -2.58 -1.72
CA GLN A 9 -25.27 -2.10 -0.65
C GLN A 9 -24.52 -0.85 -1.05
N GLN A 10 -23.95 -0.82 -2.26
CA GLN A 10 -23.23 0.33 -2.78
C GLN A 10 -24.12 1.55 -2.93
N LYS A 11 -25.36 1.40 -3.40
CA LYS A 11 -26.35 2.50 -3.45
C LYS A 11 -26.66 3.04 -2.03
N LYS A 12 -26.76 2.14 -1.03
CA LYS A 12 -26.99 2.54 0.36
C LYS A 12 -25.81 3.32 0.93
N SER A 13 -24.58 2.80 0.74
CA SER A 13 -23.35 3.47 1.19
C SER A 13 -23.21 4.84 0.55
N PHE A 14 -23.40 4.96 -0.76
CA PHE A 14 -23.32 6.20 -1.50
C PHE A 14 -24.27 7.28 -0.97
N ARG A 15 -25.55 6.94 -0.81
CA ARG A 15 -26.55 7.86 -0.27
C ARG A 15 -26.24 8.28 1.18
N SER A 16 -25.77 7.33 1.99
CA SER A 16 -25.38 7.63 3.37
C SER A 16 -24.22 8.61 3.44
N ILE A 17 -23.21 8.43 2.58
CA ILE A 17 -22.06 9.33 2.48
C ILE A 17 -22.52 10.73 2.05
N LEU A 18 -23.30 10.84 0.97
CA LEU A 18 -23.80 12.14 0.48
C LEU A 18 -24.60 12.87 1.55
N LYS A 19 -25.49 12.17 2.26
CA LYS A 19 -26.28 12.75 3.34
C LYS A 19 -25.41 13.32 4.46
N GLN A 20 -24.33 12.64 4.83
CA GLN A 20 -23.43 13.07 5.89
C GLN A 20 -22.62 14.31 5.51
N ILE A 21 -22.17 14.39 4.26
CA ILE A 21 -21.27 15.48 3.83
C ILE A 21 -21.98 16.70 3.31
N LYS A 22 -23.28 16.62 2.99
CA LYS A 22 -24.05 17.67 2.30
C LYS A 22 -23.97 19.04 2.98
N GLN A 23 -23.79 19.08 4.30
CA GLN A 23 -23.70 20.32 5.07
C GLN A 23 -22.25 20.77 5.33
N THR A 24 -21.29 20.26 4.60
CA THR A 24 -19.87 20.60 4.76
C THR A 24 -19.44 21.61 3.72
N LYS A 25 -18.48 22.47 4.06
CA LYS A 25 -17.81 23.37 3.10
C LYS A 25 -17.17 22.62 1.94
N PHE A 26 -16.68 21.42 2.21
CA PHE A 26 -16.09 20.57 1.19
C PHE A 26 -17.11 20.12 0.14
N ALA A 27 -18.34 19.78 0.58
CA ALA A 27 -19.43 19.45 -0.33
C ALA A 27 -19.84 20.66 -1.19
N ASP A 28 -19.89 21.87 -0.60
CA ASP A 28 -20.17 23.11 -1.34
C ASP A 28 -19.09 23.36 -2.41
N TYR A 29 -17.82 23.23 -2.02
CA TYR A 29 -16.70 23.47 -2.94
C TYR A 29 -16.63 22.46 -4.08
N THR A 30 -16.95 21.19 -3.81
CA THR A 30 -16.96 20.12 -4.82
C THR A 30 -18.27 20.04 -5.61
N GLY A 31 -19.27 20.87 -5.29
CA GLY A 31 -20.59 20.81 -5.88
C GLY A 31 -21.48 19.68 -5.34
N ALA A 32 -20.97 18.84 -4.43
CA ALA A 32 -21.73 17.73 -3.88
C ALA A 32 -22.95 18.14 -3.04
N SER A 33 -22.98 19.37 -2.51
CA SER A 33 -24.13 19.94 -1.78
C SER A 33 -25.37 20.14 -2.68
N SER A 34 -25.18 20.28 -3.99
CA SER A 34 -26.28 20.42 -4.96
C SER A 34 -27.00 19.12 -5.30
N LEU A 35 -26.44 17.96 -4.90
CA LEU A 35 -26.96 16.64 -5.24
C LEU A 35 -28.15 16.28 -4.36
N ASP A 36 -29.20 15.71 -4.95
CA ASP A 36 -30.34 15.18 -4.22
C ASP A 36 -30.23 13.67 -4.06
N GLU A 37 -29.92 13.21 -2.84
CA GLU A 37 -29.74 11.81 -2.51
C GLU A 37 -31.02 10.97 -2.66
N THR A 38 -32.19 11.59 -2.86
CA THR A 38 -33.47 10.90 -3.09
C THR A 38 -33.69 10.51 -4.54
N GLU A 39 -32.93 11.11 -5.47
CA GLU A 39 -33.01 10.81 -6.89
C GLU A 39 -32.74 9.32 -7.20
N LYS A 40 -33.16 8.88 -8.39
CA LYS A 40 -32.79 7.54 -8.88
C LYS A 40 -31.28 7.42 -8.99
N PHE A 41 -30.74 6.28 -8.56
CA PHE A 41 -29.28 6.11 -8.45
C PHE A 41 -28.51 6.35 -9.76
N PRO A 42 -28.96 5.90 -10.95
CA PRO A 42 -28.23 6.20 -12.19
C PRO A 42 -28.11 7.68 -12.49
N GLU A 43 -29.18 8.44 -12.27
CA GLU A 43 -29.26 9.89 -12.48
C GLU A 43 -28.38 10.62 -11.45
N LEU A 44 -28.50 10.24 -10.17
CA LEU A 44 -27.70 10.78 -9.09
C LEU A 44 -26.20 10.51 -9.31
N PHE A 45 -25.83 9.30 -9.71
CA PHE A 45 -24.42 8.96 -9.96
C PHE A 45 -23.86 9.70 -11.19
N ALA A 46 -24.65 9.91 -12.24
CA ALA A 46 -24.24 10.72 -13.38
C ALA A 46 -23.97 12.17 -12.95
N LYS A 47 -24.91 12.81 -12.25
CA LYS A 47 -24.72 14.17 -11.72
C LYS A 47 -23.52 14.27 -10.78
N TYR A 48 -23.34 13.28 -9.89
CA TYR A 48 -22.18 13.20 -9.01
C TYR A 48 -20.87 13.14 -9.80
N SER A 49 -20.83 12.34 -10.85
CA SER A 49 -19.65 12.19 -11.69
C SER A 49 -19.29 13.47 -12.44
N ASP A 50 -20.28 14.30 -12.73
CA ASP A 50 -20.10 15.59 -13.42
C ASP A 50 -19.60 16.70 -12.49
N VAL A 51 -19.98 16.66 -11.20
CA VAL A 51 -19.66 17.76 -10.27
C VAL A 51 -18.50 17.46 -9.32
N VAL A 52 -18.28 16.18 -8.95
CA VAL A 52 -17.25 15.77 -8.00
C VAL A 52 -16.07 15.16 -8.73
N ASP A 53 -14.93 15.82 -8.75
CA ASP A 53 -13.70 15.29 -9.35
C ASP A 53 -13.13 14.09 -8.57
N ILE A 54 -12.49 13.17 -9.29
CA ILE A 54 -11.63 12.15 -8.65
C ILE A 54 -10.31 12.80 -8.28
N MET A 55 -9.94 12.72 -7.02
CA MET A 55 -8.81 13.41 -6.43
C MET A 55 -7.77 12.46 -5.88
N ASN A 56 -6.51 12.86 -5.98
CA ASN A 56 -5.45 12.33 -5.14
C ASN A 56 -5.33 13.14 -3.84
N HIS A 57 -4.44 12.71 -2.92
CA HIS A 57 -4.27 13.39 -1.65
C HIS A 57 -3.82 14.85 -1.79
N GLU A 58 -2.89 15.15 -2.68
CA GLU A 58 -2.37 16.50 -2.91
C GLU A 58 -3.48 17.45 -3.38
N GLN A 59 -4.33 16.97 -4.28
CA GLN A 59 -5.48 17.71 -4.74
C GLN A 59 -6.49 17.97 -3.60
N LEU A 60 -6.77 16.96 -2.77
CA LEU A 60 -7.62 17.10 -1.60
C LEU A 60 -7.09 18.22 -0.68
N ILE A 61 -5.81 18.15 -0.28
CA ILE A 61 -5.23 19.16 0.61
C ILE A 61 -5.18 20.54 -0.05
N SER A 62 -4.89 20.61 -1.35
CA SER A 62 -4.95 21.90 -2.07
C SER A 62 -6.35 22.51 -2.03
N ILE A 63 -7.40 21.72 -2.19
CA ILE A 63 -8.78 22.17 -2.09
C ILE A 63 -9.10 22.66 -0.67
N LEU A 64 -8.73 21.88 0.35
CA LEU A 64 -8.97 22.25 1.75
C LEU A 64 -8.29 23.58 2.10
N ARG A 65 -7.05 23.79 1.65
CA ARG A 65 -6.32 25.06 1.85
C ARG A 65 -7.03 26.24 1.16
N LYS A 66 -7.53 26.05 -0.05
CA LYS A 66 -8.31 27.08 -0.76
C LYS A 66 -9.58 27.46 0.01
N ILE A 67 -10.31 26.45 0.53
CA ILE A 67 -11.55 26.67 1.29
C ILE A 67 -11.27 27.45 2.60
N THR A 68 -10.15 27.19 3.25
CA THR A 68 -9.81 27.81 4.55
C THR A 68 -9.07 29.15 4.40
N GLN A 69 -8.48 29.43 3.26
CA GLN A 69 -7.58 30.56 3.03
C GLN A 69 -6.40 30.60 4.03
N ASP A 70 -6.05 29.43 4.61
CA ASP A 70 -5.04 29.28 5.64
C ASP A 70 -3.87 28.45 5.11
N ALA A 71 -2.91 29.13 4.51
CA ALA A 71 -1.73 28.50 3.92
C ALA A 71 -0.74 27.94 4.95
N THR A 72 -0.91 28.25 6.24
CA THR A 72 0.02 27.85 7.31
C THR A 72 -0.49 26.68 8.13
N SER A 73 -1.77 26.32 8.06
CA SER A 73 -2.36 25.18 8.76
C SER A 73 -1.78 23.87 8.23
N ASN A 74 -1.52 22.95 9.14
CA ASN A 74 -1.16 21.60 8.73
C ASN A 74 -2.38 20.78 8.28
N ASP A 75 -2.12 19.61 7.68
CA ASP A 75 -3.17 18.81 7.05
C ASP A 75 -4.19 18.29 8.08
N VAL A 76 -3.79 17.98 9.31
CA VAL A 76 -4.71 17.55 10.38
C VAL A 76 -5.66 18.68 10.76
N ASP A 77 -5.16 19.89 10.93
CA ASP A 77 -6.00 21.05 11.26
C ASP A 77 -7.00 21.36 10.18
N LEU A 78 -6.57 21.26 8.92
CA LEU A 78 -7.44 21.50 7.77
C LEU A 78 -8.58 20.46 7.71
N ILE A 79 -8.25 19.19 7.90
CA ILE A 79 -9.23 18.11 7.82
C ILE A 79 -10.13 18.10 9.07
N ASN A 80 -9.58 18.43 10.25
CA ASN A 80 -10.30 18.33 11.52
C ASN A 80 -11.20 19.53 11.85
N LYS A 81 -11.25 20.56 11.00
CA LYS A 81 -12.20 21.67 11.18
C LYS A 81 -13.62 21.20 10.97
N LYS A 82 -14.47 21.35 11.99
CA LYS A 82 -15.90 20.99 11.92
C LYS A 82 -16.59 21.70 10.73
N GLY A 83 -17.35 20.93 9.96
CA GLY A 83 -18.06 21.43 8.80
C GLY A 83 -17.18 21.66 7.56
N LEU A 84 -15.90 21.30 7.58
CA LEU A 84 -15.00 21.41 6.44
C LEU A 84 -15.13 20.20 5.51
N ILE A 85 -14.82 19.01 6.00
CA ILE A 85 -14.90 17.75 5.25
C ILE A 85 -15.93 16.78 5.84
N GLY A 86 -16.27 16.93 7.11
CA GLY A 86 -17.29 16.16 7.82
C GLY A 86 -18.01 17.03 8.84
N ASN A 87 -19.15 16.55 9.35
CA ASN A 87 -19.90 17.24 10.38
C ASN A 87 -19.35 17.02 11.80
N GLU A 88 -18.44 16.07 11.94
CA GLU A 88 -17.81 15.69 13.19
C GLU A 88 -16.33 16.03 13.19
N LYS A 89 -15.79 16.29 14.38
CA LYS A 89 -14.36 16.38 14.58
C LYS A 89 -13.78 14.98 14.72
N PHE A 90 -12.77 14.66 13.92
CA PHE A 90 -12.11 13.35 14.00
C PHE A 90 -11.07 13.32 15.13
N GLU A 91 -11.01 12.22 15.84
CA GLU A 91 -10.06 11.99 16.92
C GLU A 91 -8.86 11.15 16.50
N ASN A 92 -8.96 10.49 15.31
CA ASN A 92 -7.94 9.57 14.83
C ASN A 92 -7.61 9.83 13.36
N PHE A 93 -6.32 9.99 13.07
CA PHE A 93 -5.81 10.17 11.72
C PHE A 93 -4.72 9.14 11.45
N ALA A 94 -4.90 8.37 10.39
CA ALA A 94 -3.84 7.53 9.87
C ALA A 94 -2.88 8.33 8.99
N HIS A 95 -1.59 8.07 9.13
CA HIS A 95 -0.60 8.53 8.18
C HIS A 95 0.04 7.35 7.46
N THR A 96 0.40 7.58 6.21
CA THR A 96 1.22 6.66 5.44
C THR A 96 2.69 7.04 5.56
N ARG A 97 3.58 6.17 5.13
CA ARG A 97 5.00 6.49 4.97
C ARG A 97 5.24 7.67 4.02
N ARG A 98 4.28 7.98 3.13
CA ARG A 98 4.32 9.15 2.23
C ARG A 98 3.88 10.44 2.90
N GLY A 99 3.60 10.45 4.20
CA GLY A 99 3.08 11.61 4.91
C GLY A 99 1.62 11.94 4.56
N TYR A 100 0.91 11.08 3.82
CA TYR A 100 -0.51 11.27 3.58
C TYR A 100 -1.28 11.04 4.86
N ILE A 101 -2.14 11.98 5.19
CA ILE A 101 -2.95 11.95 6.38
C ILE A 101 -4.41 11.73 5.98
N ARG A 102 -5.09 10.80 6.66
CA ARG A 102 -6.49 10.48 6.44
C ARG A 102 -7.24 10.40 7.75
N PRO A 103 -8.43 11.00 7.85
CA PRO A 103 -9.28 10.77 9.00
C PRO A 103 -9.76 9.31 8.99
N LEU A 104 -9.82 8.70 10.17
CA LEU A 104 -10.40 7.38 10.36
C LEU A 104 -11.79 7.52 10.98
N ASP A 105 -12.77 6.92 10.32
CA ASP A 105 -14.10 6.73 10.90
C ASP A 105 -14.12 5.51 11.83
N LYS A 106 -15.23 5.35 12.53
CA LYS A 106 -15.43 4.23 13.46
C LYS A 106 -15.31 2.87 12.77
N VAL A 107 -15.73 2.76 11.51
CA VAL A 107 -15.65 1.51 10.74
C VAL A 107 -14.19 1.17 10.45
N SER A 108 -13.40 2.14 10.01
CA SER A 108 -11.97 1.96 9.76
C SER A 108 -11.20 1.58 11.04
N LEU A 109 -11.55 2.17 12.19
CA LEU A 109 -10.93 1.82 13.47
C LEU A 109 -11.25 0.40 13.94
N GLN A 110 -12.46 -0.11 13.64
CA GLN A 110 -12.92 -1.44 14.07
C GLN A 110 -12.48 -2.58 13.12
N GLN A 111 -11.75 -2.31 12.08
CA GLN A 111 -11.40 -3.33 11.08
C GLN A 111 -10.52 -4.49 11.59
N ILE A 112 -9.82 -4.33 12.71
CA ILE A 112 -9.14 -5.48 13.34
C ILE A 112 -10.13 -6.59 13.67
N GLU A 113 -11.34 -6.24 14.09
CA GLU A 113 -12.39 -7.23 14.35
C GLU A 113 -12.76 -8.00 13.07
N THR A 114 -12.91 -7.30 11.95
CA THR A 114 -13.15 -7.91 10.65
C THR A 114 -12.01 -8.84 10.23
N ILE A 115 -10.75 -8.43 10.48
CA ILE A 115 -9.58 -9.26 10.17
C ILE A 115 -9.55 -10.51 11.07
N GLU A 116 -9.86 -10.41 12.37
CA GLU A 116 -9.93 -11.57 13.27
C GLU A 116 -11.07 -12.54 12.89
N GLU A 117 -12.22 -12.01 12.49
CA GLU A 117 -13.32 -12.83 11.95
C GLU A 117 -12.89 -13.53 10.65
N TYR A 118 -12.16 -12.81 9.80
CA TYR A 118 -11.61 -13.37 8.58
C TYR A 118 -10.56 -14.45 8.85
N ILE A 119 -9.63 -14.25 9.79
CA ILE A 119 -8.67 -15.29 10.22
C ILE A 119 -9.42 -16.53 10.74
N SER A 120 -10.47 -16.33 11.52
CA SER A 120 -11.29 -17.43 12.03
C SER A 120 -11.98 -18.18 10.89
N TYR A 121 -12.47 -17.48 9.89
CA TYR A 121 -13.01 -18.07 8.67
C TYR A 121 -11.94 -18.88 7.90
N VAL A 122 -10.75 -18.32 7.70
CA VAL A 122 -9.62 -19.01 7.03
C VAL A 122 -9.24 -20.28 7.77
N CYS A 123 -9.12 -20.21 9.10
CA CYS A 123 -8.83 -21.39 9.92
C CYS A 123 -9.88 -22.50 9.73
N LYS A 124 -11.16 -22.13 9.67
CA LYS A 124 -12.25 -23.09 9.40
C LYS A 124 -12.12 -23.73 8.02
N GLN A 125 -11.81 -22.93 6.98
CA GLN A 125 -11.63 -23.45 5.61
C GLN A 125 -10.50 -24.47 5.49
N TYR A 126 -9.39 -24.22 6.21
CA TYR A 126 -8.21 -25.10 6.23
C TYR A 126 -8.22 -26.13 7.35
N LYS A 127 -9.32 -26.25 8.13
CA LYS A 127 -9.43 -27.15 9.26
C LYS A 127 -8.33 -26.96 10.33
N ILE A 128 -7.89 -25.70 10.50
CA ILE A 128 -6.91 -25.32 11.52
C ILE A 128 -7.67 -25.06 12.83
N THR A 129 -7.33 -25.85 13.88
CA THR A 129 -7.89 -25.64 15.21
C THR A 129 -7.06 -24.62 15.96
N ARG A 130 -7.70 -23.54 16.44
CA ARG A 130 -7.07 -22.55 17.32
C ARG A 130 -7.47 -22.84 18.78
N LYS A 131 -6.47 -22.78 19.67
CA LYS A 131 -6.65 -22.87 21.12
C LYS A 131 -6.97 -21.50 21.70
N SER A 132 -7.44 -21.45 22.93
CA SER A 132 -7.70 -20.19 23.65
C SER A 132 -6.42 -19.36 23.90
N SER A 133 -5.26 -20.03 23.94
CA SER A 133 -3.93 -19.38 24.05
C SER A 133 -3.37 -18.84 22.75
N ASP A 134 -3.98 -19.19 21.62
CA ASP A 134 -3.47 -18.82 20.30
C ASP A 134 -3.72 -17.33 20.00
N GLN A 135 -2.69 -16.68 19.52
CA GLN A 135 -2.67 -15.24 19.30
C GLN A 135 -2.46 -14.89 17.84
N THR A 136 -2.99 -13.74 17.43
CA THR A 136 -2.65 -13.08 16.19
C THR A 136 -1.63 -11.98 16.46
N PHE A 137 -0.56 -11.94 15.68
CA PHE A 137 0.41 -10.84 15.72
C PHE A 137 0.20 -9.91 14.53
N TYR A 138 0.12 -8.63 14.82
CA TYR A 138 -0.03 -7.56 13.81
C TYR A 138 1.27 -6.79 13.69
N MET A 139 1.84 -6.73 12.49
CA MET A 139 2.97 -5.84 12.21
C MET A 139 2.46 -4.47 11.77
N PHE A 140 3.21 -3.43 12.09
CA PHE A 140 2.98 -2.05 11.69
C PHE A 140 4.32 -1.32 11.55
N ASP A 141 4.33 -0.20 10.84
CA ASP A 141 5.58 0.48 10.48
C ASP A 141 6.06 1.44 11.56
N HIS A 142 5.12 2.15 12.16
CA HIS A 142 5.38 3.12 13.22
C HIS A 142 4.35 2.96 14.32
N ALA A 143 4.81 2.97 15.53
CA ALA A 143 3.94 2.75 16.66
C ALA A 143 3.79 3.97 17.56
N SER A 144 4.52 5.07 17.31
CA SER A 144 4.29 6.29 18.07
C SER A 144 2.95 6.91 17.70
N ILE A 145 2.03 6.93 18.67
CA ILE A 145 0.82 7.71 18.57
C ILE A 145 1.17 9.12 19.00
N GLN A 146 1.11 10.06 18.06
CA GLN A 146 1.33 11.48 18.35
C GLN A 146 -0.02 12.14 18.61
N TYR A 147 -0.12 12.84 19.74
CA TYR A 147 -1.30 13.63 20.02
C TYR A 147 -1.10 15.03 19.45
N TYR A 148 -1.95 15.41 18.53
CA TYR A 148 -1.87 16.69 17.85
C TYR A 148 -3.25 17.35 17.73
N ASN A 149 -3.38 18.58 18.29
CA ASN A 149 -4.61 19.38 18.22
C ASN A 149 -5.92 18.64 18.54
N GLY A 150 -5.87 17.77 19.54
CA GLY A 150 -7.04 17.01 20.01
C GLY A 150 -7.31 15.75 19.21
N ALA A 151 -6.33 15.30 18.42
CA ALA A 151 -6.44 14.07 17.62
C ALA A 151 -5.18 13.20 17.76
N ASP A 152 -5.35 11.89 17.64
CA ASP A 152 -4.28 10.91 17.55
C ASP A 152 -3.83 10.75 16.10
N LEU A 153 -2.53 10.86 15.85
CA LEU A 153 -1.90 10.66 14.55
C LEU A 153 -0.88 9.53 14.66
N ALA A 154 -1.09 8.45 13.90
CA ALA A 154 -0.19 7.30 13.87
C ALA A 154 -0.39 6.45 12.61
N ASP A 155 0.39 5.35 12.50
CA ASP A 155 0.09 4.25 11.60
C ASP A 155 -1.34 3.75 11.84
N MET A 156 -2.06 3.47 10.76
CA MET A 156 -3.47 3.05 10.82
C MET A 156 -3.65 1.81 11.73
N ARG A 157 -2.77 0.85 11.63
CA ARG A 157 -2.85 -0.38 12.43
C ARG A 157 -2.56 -0.13 13.89
N ALA A 158 -1.62 0.76 14.19
CA ALA A 158 -1.35 1.18 15.56
C ALA A 158 -2.59 1.84 16.19
N LEU A 159 -3.29 2.71 15.46
CA LEU A 159 -4.55 3.32 15.91
C LEU A 159 -5.65 2.28 16.09
N GLN A 160 -5.80 1.37 15.15
CA GLN A 160 -6.78 0.28 15.25
C GLN A 160 -6.54 -0.60 16.49
N LEU A 161 -5.27 -0.96 16.76
CA LEU A 161 -4.90 -1.74 17.95
C LEU A 161 -5.13 -0.96 19.26
N ALA A 162 -4.86 0.35 19.25
CA ALA A 162 -5.08 1.21 20.42
C ALA A 162 -6.60 1.36 20.74
N ASN A 163 -7.44 1.32 19.72
CA ASN A 163 -8.89 1.52 19.84
C ASN A 163 -9.70 0.22 20.01
N ILE A 164 -9.04 -0.94 20.15
CA ILE A 164 -9.76 -2.19 20.46
C ILE A 164 -10.45 -2.06 21.82
N PRO A 165 -11.76 -2.32 21.92
CA PRO A 165 -12.49 -2.28 23.19
C PRO A 165 -11.86 -3.19 24.24
N TRP A 166 -11.71 -2.72 25.48
CA TRP A 166 -11.02 -3.44 26.57
C TRP A 166 -11.57 -4.84 26.82
N TYR A 167 -12.88 -5.05 26.65
CA TYR A 167 -13.55 -6.34 26.83
C TYR A 167 -13.25 -7.33 25.69
N ARG A 168 -12.72 -6.85 24.55
CA ARG A 168 -12.28 -7.66 23.41
C ARG A 168 -10.76 -7.86 23.36
N LYS A 169 -10.01 -7.27 24.26
CA LYS A 169 -8.55 -7.43 24.39
C LYS A 169 -8.19 -8.86 24.82
N LYS A 170 -8.48 -9.83 23.98
CA LYS A 170 -7.73 -11.08 23.98
C LYS A 170 -6.30 -10.76 23.49
N PRO A 171 -5.30 -11.54 23.96
CA PRO A 171 -3.91 -11.11 24.01
C PRO A 171 -3.31 -10.87 22.63
N LEU A 172 -3.71 -9.77 22.02
CA LEU A 172 -2.92 -9.10 21.00
C LEU A 172 -1.68 -8.55 21.71
N PRO A 173 -0.49 -8.57 21.10
CA PRO A 173 0.67 -7.91 21.71
C PRO A 173 0.27 -6.46 22.01
N VAL A 174 0.28 -6.11 23.29
CA VAL A 174 -0.23 -4.82 23.72
C VAL A 174 0.76 -3.77 23.25
N LEU A 175 0.30 -2.75 22.51
CA LEU A 175 1.11 -1.62 22.07
C LEU A 175 1.96 -1.01 23.19
N LYS A 176 1.46 -1.03 24.43
CA LYS A 176 2.20 -0.57 25.63
C LYS A 176 3.52 -1.31 25.86
N ASP A 177 3.61 -2.58 25.42
CA ASP A 177 4.84 -3.38 25.58
C ASP A 177 5.84 -3.11 24.43
N ILE A 178 5.37 -2.47 23.35
CA ILE A 178 6.16 -2.31 22.13
C ILE A 178 6.78 -0.92 22.06
N LEU A 179 6.14 0.14 22.66
CA LEU A 179 6.49 1.51 22.25
C LEU A 179 6.47 2.58 23.34
N PRO A 180 7.58 3.20 23.59
CA PRO A 180 7.69 4.61 23.98
C PRO A 180 7.45 5.51 22.76
N ALA A 181 6.79 6.66 22.95
CA ALA A 181 6.56 7.66 21.92
C ALA A 181 7.89 8.08 21.23
N GLY A 182 7.88 8.20 19.90
CA GLY A 182 8.99 8.75 19.14
C GLY A 182 10.00 7.75 18.55
N GLN A 183 9.71 6.47 18.56
CA GLN A 183 10.60 5.46 17.97
C GLN A 183 10.60 5.47 16.43
N SER A 184 11.78 5.29 15.84
CA SER A 184 11.93 5.10 14.40
C SER A 184 11.35 3.75 13.95
N HIS A 185 11.11 3.59 12.63
CA HIS A 185 10.71 2.31 12.03
C HIS A 185 11.62 1.15 12.46
N THR A 186 12.94 1.35 12.42
CA THR A 186 13.92 0.35 12.85
C THR A 186 13.75 -0.03 14.32
N GLN A 187 13.57 0.93 15.22
CA GLN A 187 13.33 0.65 16.64
C GLN A 187 12.01 -0.10 16.86
N CYS A 188 10.98 0.27 16.12
CA CYS A 188 9.71 -0.43 16.12
C CYS A 188 9.87 -1.91 15.69
N LEU A 189 10.62 -2.15 14.61
CA LEU A 189 10.90 -3.50 14.12
C LEU A 189 11.70 -4.34 15.15
N HIS A 190 12.69 -3.74 15.81
CA HIS A 190 13.43 -4.38 16.91
C HIS A 190 12.50 -4.76 18.06
N ALA A 191 11.63 -3.84 18.50
CA ALA A 191 10.69 -4.10 19.60
C ALA A 191 9.68 -5.20 19.24
N MET A 192 9.20 -5.24 17.99
CA MET A 192 8.33 -6.32 17.50
C MET A 192 9.06 -7.65 17.50
N LEU A 193 10.33 -7.70 17.05
CA LEU A 193 11.14 -8.92 17.10
C LEU A 193 11.35 -9.42 18.54
N ASP A 194 11.64 -8.52 19.49
CA ASP A 194 11.76 -8.87 20.91
C ASP A 194 10.48 -9.52 21.47
N GLN A 195 9.31 -9.02 21.06
CA GLN A 195 8.03 -9.64 21.44
C GLN A 195 7.83 -11.02 20.79
N LEU A 196 8.21 -11.16 19.52
CA LEU A 196 8.11 -12.45 18.84
C LEU A 196 9.07 -13.49 19.42
N GLU A 197 10.28 -13.11 19.79
CA GLU A 197 11.23 -14.02 20.48
C GLU A 197 10.69 -14.49 21.84
N LYS A 198 9.95 -13.62 22.57
CA LYS A 198 9.34 -13.96 23.86
C LYS A 198 8.06 -14.78 23.73
N LYS A 199 7.19 -14.43 22.78
CA LYS A 199 5.80 -14.92 22.70
C LYS A 199 5.51 -15.74 21.43
N GLY A 200 6.47 -15.92 20.53
CA GLY A 200 6.27 -16.52 19.21
C GLY A 200 5.64 -17.92 19.22
N LYS A 201 5.84 -18.69 20.31
CA LYS A 201 5.20 -20.01 20.51
C LYS A 201 3.66 -19.93 20.58
N ASN A 202 3.09 -18.79 20.92
CA ASN A 202 1.65 -18.60 21.01
C ASN A 202 1.07 -17.97 19.73
N ILE A 203 1.92 -17.54 18.80
CA ILE A 203 1.47 -16.89 17.56
C ILE A 203 1.10 -17.95 16.54
N THR A 204 -0.18 -17.98 16.16
CA THR A 204 -0.72 -18.89 15.14
C THR A 204 -1.16 -18.16 13.88
N ALA A 205 -1.37 -16.87 13.96
CA ALA A 205 -1.66 -16.00 12.82
C ALA A 205 -0.75 -14.75 12.83
N LEU A 206 -0.30 -14.35 11.65
CA LEU A 206 0.52 -13.16 11.44
C LEU A 206 -0.15 -12.29 10.40
N VAL A 207 -0.36 -11.02 10.70
CA VAL A 207 -0.88 -10.00 9.78
C VAL A 207 0.25 -9.04 9.47
N ALA A 208 0.78 -9.13 8.27
CA ALA A 208 1.95 -8.38 7.85
C ALA A 208 2.03 -8.29 6.33
N SER A 209 2.58 -7.19 5.82
CA SER A 209 2.95 -7.12 4.42
C SER A 209 4.15 -8.02 4.10
N ALA A 210 4.28 -8.39 2.83
CA ALA A 210 5.43 -9.15 2.34
C ALA A 210 6.76 -8.44 2.67
N ARG A 211 6.77 -7.11 2.59
CA ARG A 211 7.92 -6.28 2.94
C ARG A 211 8.28 -6.43 4.43
N GLN A 212 7.30 -6.26 5.33
CA GLN A 212 7.53 -6.40 6.76
C GLN A 212 8.06 -7.78 7.13
N ILE A 213 7.59 -8.84 6.45
CA ILE A 213 8.11 -10.21 6.61
C ILE A 213 9.61 -10.26 6.28
N VAL A 214 10.00 -9.67 5.15
CA VAL A 214 11.40 -9.63 4.70
C VAL A 214 12.25 -8.83 5.68
N GLU A 215 11.83 -7.63 6.06
CA GLU A 215 12.55 -6.78 7.03
C GLU A 215 12.74 -7.48 8.38
N LEU A 216 11.69 -8.11 8.89
CA LEU A 216 11.75 -8.90 10.12
C LEU A 216 12.75 -10.07 10.01
N SER A 217 12.73 -10.77 8.87
CA SER A 217 13.61 -11.93 8.65
C SER A 217 15.08 -11.56 8.64
N LEU A 218 15.39 -10.38 8.13
CA LEU A 218 16.76 -9.90 8.07
C LEU A 218 17.28 -9.46 9.43
N LEU A 219 16.45 -8.72 10.15
CA LEU A 219 16.79 -8.35 11.51
C LEU A 219 16.99 -9.61 12.37
N TYR A 220 16.12 -10.61 12.19
CA TYR A 220 16.23 -11.88 12.92
C TYR A 220 17.50 -12.65 12.51
N SER A 221 17.79 -12.75 11.21
CA SER A 221 19.01 -13.37 10.70
C SER A 221 20.28 -12.65 11.16
N GLN A 222 20.26 -11.31 11.20
CA GLN A 222 21.37 -10.50 11.72
C GLN A 222 21.63 -10.80 13.20
N ARG A 223 20.59 -10.91 14.03
CA ARG A 223 20.73 -11.27 15.45
C ARG A 223 21.27 -12.68 15.65
N ARG A 224 20.94 -13.59 14.75
CA ARG A 224 21.40 -14.99 14.81
C ARG A 224 22.81 -15.19 14.24
N GLY A 225 23.33 -14.25 13.45
CA GLY A 225 24.58 -14.38 12.72
C GLY A 225 24.53 -15.34 11.54
N GLU A 226 23.35 -15.84 11.17
CA GLU A 226 23.11 -16.79 10.08
C GLU A 226 21.73 -16.56 9.45
N PHE A 227 21.49 -17.11 8.25
CA PHE A 227 20.15 -17.10 7.67
C PHE A 227 19.19 -17.90 8.57
N ALA A 228 18.17 -17.22 9.10
CA ALA A 228 17.23 -17.80 10.05
C ALA A 228 15.83 -17.89 9.46
N THR A 229 15.25 -19.11 9.50
CA THR A 229 13.85 -19.33 9.14
C THR A 229 12.91 -18.99 10.30
N PHE A 230 11.65 -18.77 10.01
CA PHE A 230 10.64 -18.48 11.04
C PHE A 230 10.22 -19.70 11.86
N LYS A 231 10.71 -20.91 11.53
CA LYS A 231 10.41 -22.13 12.28
C LYS A 231 10.78 -22.00 13.77
N ASN A 232 11.91 -21.36 14.07
CA ASN A 232 12.35 -21.17 15.46
C ASN A 232 11.67 -19.97 16.13
N LEU A 233 11.34 -18.92 15.37
CA LEU A 233 10.72 -17.71 15.87
C LEU A 233 9.21 -17.89 16.10
N LEU A 234 8.53 -18.54 15.16
CA LEU A 234 7.08 -18.72 15.10
C LEU A 234 6.70 -20.18 14.85
N PRO A 235 7.05 -21.12 15.74
CA PRO A 235 6.92 -22.57 15.49
C PRO A 235 5.47 -23.04 15.25
N ASN A 236 4.50 -22.28 15.74
CA ASN A 236 3.08 -22.60 15.65
C ASN A 236 2.32 -21.74 14.62
N LEU A 237 3.02 -20.95 13.80
CA LEU A 237 2.39 -20.16 12.75
C LEU A 237 1.68 -21.05 11.73
N ARG A 238 0.40 -20.73 11.44
CA ARG A 238 -0.47 -21.47 10.52
C ARG A 238 -1.09 -20.58 9.46
N VAL A 239 -1.30 -19.29 9.75
CA VAL A 239 -1.93 -18.37 8.83
C VAL A 239 -1.07 -17.12 8.73
N TRP A 240 -0.79 -16.72 7.50
CA TRP A 240 -0.25 -15.41 7.19
C TRP A 240 -1.26 -14.62 6.35
N VAL A 241 -1.74 -13.54 6.91
CA VAL A 241 -2.57 -12.55 6.20
C VAL A 241 -1.62 -11.50 5.62
N ASN A 242 -1.42 -11.55 4.31
CA ASN A 242 -0.67 -10.54 3.58
C ASN A 242 -1.56 -9.34 3.34
N ASP A 243 -1.23 -8.19 3.91
CA ASP A 243 -2.05 -6.98 3.88
C ASP A 243 -1.71 -6.00 2.75
N THR A 244 -0.85 -6.41 1.85
CA THR A 244 -0.60 -5.74 0.58
C THR A 244 -0.80 -6.75 -0.54
N GLY A 245 -1.57 -6.41 -1.55
CA GLY A 245 -1.94 -7.34 -2.62
C GLY A 245 -0.76 -7.86 -3.47
N PHE A 246 0.51 -7.52 -3.12
CA PHE A 246 1.62 -7.80 -4.00
C PHE A 246 2.90 -8.20 -3.25
N TYR A 247 3.39 -9.41 -3.51
CA TYR A 247 4.61 -9.93 -2.89
C TYR A 247 5.56 -10.65 -3.86
N SER A 248 5.29 -10.59 -5.17
CA SER A 248 5.96 -11.41 -6.18
C SER A 248 7.48 -11.21 -6.24
N VAL A 249 7.96 -10.01 -5.90
CA VAL A 249 9.42 -9.70 -5.89
C VAL A 249 10.16 -10.57 -4.89
N ASN A 250 9.54 -10.81 -3.73
CA ASN A 250 10.14 -11.53 -2.61
C ASN A 250 9.54 -12.93 -2.37
N GLU A 251 8.72 -13.43 -3.30
CA GLU A 251 7.97 -14.68 -3.12
C GLU A 251 8.86 -15.85 -2.69
N LYS A 252 9.93 -16.11 -3.44
CA LYS A 252 10.85 -17.21 -3.13
C LYS A 252 11.58 -17.03 -1.80
N LEU A 253 12.01 -15.80 -1.48
CA LEU A 253 12.63 -15.52 -0.19
C LEU A 253 11.64 -15.81 0.93
N ILE A 254 10.40 -15.31 0.81
CA ILE A 254 9.36 -15.52 1.82
C ILE A 254 9.02 -17.01 1.95
N GLU A 255 8.92 -17.75 0.84
CA GLU A 255 8.74 -19.21 0.89
C GLU A 255 9.88 -19.91 1.66
N SER A 256 11.12 -19.48 1.45
CA SER A 256 12.28 -20.04 2.17
C SER A 256 12.26 -19.75 3.68
N LEU A 257 11.65 -18.62 4.10
CA LEU A 257 11.51 -18.26 5.51
C LEU A 257 10.52 -19.17 6.25
N PHE A 258 9.53 -19.70 5.54
CA PHE A 258 8.51 -20.58 6.11
C PHE A 258 8.83 -22.08 5.96
N VAL A 259 10.03 -22.44 5.48
CA VAL A 259 10.45 -23.85 5.38
C VAL A 259 10.29 -24.56 6.73
N GLY A 260 9.63 -25.71 6.71
CA GLY A 260 9.31 -26.51 7.89
C GLY A 260 8.10 -26.05 8.70
N LEU A 261 7.32 -25.10 8.16
CA LEU A 261 6.02 -24.66 8.68
C LEU A 261 4.93 -24.91 7.63
N ASP A 262 3.73 -25.29 8.07
CA ASP A 262 2.53 -25.37 7.20
C ASP A 262 1.73 -24.06 7.33
N VAL A 263 2.20 -23.02 6.66
CA VAL A 263 1.57 -21.68 6.68
C VAL A 263 0.65 -21.52 5.49
N LYS A 264 -0.60 -21.15 5.75
CA LYS A 264 -1.58 -20.78 4.73
C LYS A 264 -1.54 -19.27 4.51
N LYS A 265 -1.06 -18.84 3.35
CA LYS A 265 -1.09 -17.44 2.93
C LYS A 265 -2.48 -17.10 2.41
N VAL A 266 -3.01 -15.98 2.86
CA VAL A 266 -4.20 -15.32 2.32
C VAL A 266 -3.95 -13.84 2.17
N ASP A 267 -4.62 -13.21 1.20
CA ASP A 267 -4.42 -11.80 0.88
C ASP A 267 -5.61 -10.96 1.35
N ILE A 268 -5.32 -9.75 1.81
CA ILE A 268 -6.28 -8.66 1.97
C ILE A 268 -5.80 -7.45 1.18
N TYR A 269 -6.73 -6.69 0.62
CA TYR A 269 -6.42 -5.39 0.04
C TYR A 269 -6.71 -4.32 1.07
N ASN A 270 -5.63 -3.77 1.60
CA ASN A 270 -5.67 -2.74 2.62
C ASN A 270 -5.26 -1.40 1.99
N SER A 271 -5.90 -0.33 2.40
CA SER A 271 -5.53 1.03 2.06
C SER A 271 -5.61 1.90 3.31
N ILE A 272 -5.16 3.13 3.22
CA ILE A 272 -5.26 4.11 4.30
C ILE A 272 -6.71 4.38 4.77
N THR A 273 -7.70 4.00 3.96
CA THR A 273 -9.12 4.03 4.35
C THR A 273 -9.59 2.72 4.98
N GLY A 274 -8.68 1.77 5.17
CA GLY A 274 -8.91 0.48 5.81
C GLY A 274 -8.89 -0.73 4.86
N ALA A 275 -9.20 -1.91 5.37
CA ALA A 275 -9.29 -3.13 4.58
C ALA A 275 -10.49 -3.04 3.61
N LEU A 276 -10.19 -2.89 2.33
CA LEU A 276 -11.19 -2.71 1.28
C LEU A 276 -11.67 -4.03 0.68
N ALA A 277 -10.81 -5.07 0.67
CA ALA A 277 -11.17 -6.39 0.13
C ALA A 277 -10.47 -7.53 0.85
N LEU A 278 -11.11 -8.71 0.85
CA LEU A 278 -10.64 -9.94 1.47
C LEU A 278 -10.65 -11.09 0.47
N GLN A 279 -9.69 -12.01 0.57
CA GLN A 279 -9.68 -13.25 -0.20
C GLN A 279 -10.69 -14.24 0.39
N GLU A 280 -11.94 -14.20 -0.03
CA GLU A 280 -13.00 -15.07 0.50
C GLU A 280 -12.85 -16.53 0.04
N ASP A 281 -12.47 -16.75 -1.21
CA ASP A 281 -12.14 -18.09 -1.69
C ASP A 281 -10.64 -18.35 -1.49
N VAL A 282 -10.32 -19.03 -0.40
CA VAL A 282 -8.93 -19.34 -0.01
C VAL A 282 -8.16 -20.17 -1.05
N LYS A 283 -8.85 -20.75 -2.04
CA LYS A 283 -8.25 -21.51 -3.14
C LYS A 283 -7.93 -20.64 -4.35
N LYS A 284 -8.48 -19.44 -4.42
CA LYS A 284 -8.27 -18.49 -5.51
C LYS A 284 -7.30 -17.39 -5.09
N ALA A 285 -6.00 -17.70 -5.11
CA ALA A 285 -4.98 -16.73 -4.76
C ALA A 285 -5.12 -15.43 -5.57
N GLY A 286 -5.00 -14.29 -4.88
CA GLY A 286 -5.06 -12.96 -5.48
C GLY A 286 -6.45 -12.48 -5.91
N VAL A 287 -7.51 -13.30 -5.81
CA VAL A 287 -8.90 -12.86 -6.05
C VAL A 287 -9.50 -12.36 -4.75
N LEU A 288 -9.85 -11.08 -4.72
CA LEU A 288 -10.29 -10.38 -3.52
C LEU A 288 -11.74 -9.90 -3.68
N THR A 289 -12.56 -10.14 -2.68
CA THR A 289 -13.95 -9.64 -2.63
C THR A 289 -13.99 -8.31 -1.91
N LEU A 290 -14.48 -7.26 -2.59
CA LEU A 290 -14.62 -5.92 -2.01
C LEU A 290 -15.70 -5.92 -0.91
N GLN A 291 -15.40 -5.22 0.20
CA GLN A 291 -16.29 -5.08 1.34
C GLN A 291 -17.35 -4.01 1.07
N THR A 292 -18.40 -4.39 0.35
CA THR A 292 -19.42 -3.46 -0.17
C THR A 292 -20.41 -2.96 0.88
N ASP A 293 -20.42 -3.54 2.06
CA ASP A 293 -21.27 -3.21 3.22
C ASP A 293 -20.53 -2.44 4.33
N ALA A 294 -19.24 -2.18 4.15
CA ALA A 294 -18.39 -1.47 5.12
C ALA A 294 -18.52 0.07 5.09
N GLY A 295 -19.59 0.62 4.52
CA GLY A 295 -19.78 2.09 4.45
C GLY A 295 -18.88 2.80 3.44
N VAL A 296 -18.21 2.07 2.56
CA VAL A 296 -17.37 2.58 1.48
C VAL A 296 -18.13 2.49 0.17
N PHE A 297 -18.03 3.54 -0.65
CA PHE A 297 -18.51 3.54 -2.02
C PHE A 297 -17.31 3.45 -2.97
N TYR A 298 -17.37 2.54 -3.94
CA TYR A 298 -16.30 2.25 -4.89
C TYR A 298 -16.65 2.78 -6.27
N GLU A 299 -15.71 3.55 -6.83
CA GLU A 299 -15.72 4.02 -8.21
C GLU A 299 -14.56 3.40 -8.99
N PHE A 300 -14.75 3.21 -10.27
CA PHE A 300 -13.80 2.57 -11.15
C PHE A 300 -13.60 3.42 -12.39
N VAL A 301 -12.37 3.82 -12.67
CA VAL A 301 -11.98 4.60 -13.84
C VAL A 301 -11.15 3.71 -14.75
N PRO A 302 -11.54 3.51 -16.02
CA PRO A 302 -10.73 2.75 -16.94
C PRO A 302 -9.32 3.34 -17.07
N VAL A 303 -8.30 2.49 -17.13
CA VAL A 303 -6.89 2.91 -17.10
C VAL A 303 -6.50 3.86 -18.24
N GLU A 304 -7.21 3.81 -19.36
CA GLU A 304 -7.02 4.71 -20.51
C GLU A 304 -7.32 6.19 -20.20
N PHE A 305 -8.03 6.46 -19.09
CA PHE A 305 -8.32 7.81 -18.60
C PHE A 305 -7.42 8.25 -17.44
N VAL A 306 -6.29 7.57 -17.25
CA VAL A 306 -5.33 7.88 -16.20
C VAL A 306 -3.97 8.17 -16.82
N ASP A 307 -3.38 9.31 -16.46
CA ASP A 307 -2.05 9.68 -16.96
C ASP A 307 -0.91 8.88 -16.30
N SER A 308 0.30 9.06 -16.79
CA SER A 308 1.48 8.38 -16.27
C SER A 308 1.84 8.73 -14.81
N LYS A 309 1.28 9.83 -14.29
CA LYS A 309 1.42 10.24 -12.88
C LYS A 309 0.33 9.62 -11.99
N GLY A 310 -0.58 8.83 -12.56
CA GLY A 310 -1.71 8.24 -11.83
C GLY A 310 -2.86 9.23 -11.60
N LYS A 311 -2.85 10.39 -12.28
CA LYS A 311 -3.92 11.37 -12.20
C LYS A 311 -5.04 11.00 -13.17
N VAL A 312 -6.27 11.04 -12.69
CA VAL A 312 -7.47 10.83 -13.50
C VAL A 312 -7.75 12.07 -14.36
N LEU A 313 -8.05 11.86 -15.64
CA LEU A 313 -8.41 12.93 -16.57
C LEU A 313 -9.83 13.43 -16.27
N GLN A 314 -10.10 14.73 -16.48
CA GLN A 314 -11.43 15.31 -16.21
C GLN A 314 -12.56 14.70 -17.06
N SER A 315 -12.25 14.25 -18.27
CA SER A 315 -13.22 13.60 -19.16
C SER A 315 -13.40 12.10 -18.87
N ALA A 316 -12.87 11.61 -17.75
CA ALA A 316 -12.88 10.19 -17.44
C ALA A 316 -14.29 9.66 -17.20
N LYS A 317 -14.67 8.62 -17.95
CA LYS A 317 -15.88 7.87 -17.67
C LYS A 317 -15.72 7.11 -16.36
N ARG A 318 -16.70 7.18 -15.48
CA ARG A 318 -16.71 6.51 -14.19
C ARG A 318 -17.71 5.38 -14.17
N TYR A 319 -17.36 4.33 -13.48
CA TYR A 319 -18.18 3.15 -13.30
C TYR A 319 -18.39 2.90 -11.81
N HIS A 320 -19.54 2.36 -11.47
CA HIS A 320 -19.86 1.86 -10.13
C HIS A 320 -20.02 0.34 -10.16
N ALA A 321 -20.18 -0.30 -9.02
CA ALA A 321 -20.27 -1.76 -8.89
C ALA A 321 -21.26 -2.45 -9.84
N GLY A 322 -22.33 -1.76 -10.26
CA GLY A 322 -23.34 -2.31 -11.18
C GLY A 322 -23.06 -2.06 -12.66
N SER A 323 -22.03 -1.30 -13.00
CA SER A 323 -21.71 -0.91 -14.39
C SER A 323 -20.29 -1.30 -14.81
N VAL A 324 -19.43 -1.78 -13.88
CA VAL A 324 -18.09 -2.27 -14.22
C VAL A 324 -18.16 -3.49 -15.14
N GLU A 325 -17.17 -3.63 -16.01
CA GLU A 325 -17.06 -4.74 -16.96
C GLU A 325 -16.04 -5.76 -16.43
N PRO A 326 -16.41 -7.06 -16.33
CA PRO A 326 -15.45 -8.09 -15.99
C PRO A 326 -14.28 -8.15 -16.99
N ASN A 327 -13.11 -8.51 -16.48
CA ASN A 327 -11.84 -8.62 -17.21
C ASN A 327 -11.27 -7.29 -17.72
N ARG A 328 -11.85 -6.14 -17.35
CA ARG A 328 -11.34 -4.82 -17.66
C ARG A 328 -10.51 -4.26 -16.50
N GLU A 329 -9.50 -3.45 -16.81
CA GLU A 329 -8.61 -2.80 -15.86
C GLU A 329 -9.11 -1.39 -15.51
N TYR A 330 -9.08 -1.08 -14.22
CA TYR A 330 -9.54 0.19 -13.68
C TYR A 330 -8.60 0.71 -12.62
N VAL A 331 -8.48 2.01 -12.52
CA VAL A 331 -8.02 2.67 -11.29
C VAL A 331 -9.22 2.85 -10.37
N MET A 332 -9.05 2.47 -9.11
CA MET A 332 -10.12 2.52 -8.13
C MET A 332 -10.07 3.83 -7.34
N ALA A 333 -11.24 4.42 -7.12
CA ALA A 333 -11.43 5.52 -6.20
C ALA A 333 -12.48 5.15 -5.15
N VAL A 334 -12.40 5.77 -3.97
CA VAL A 334 -13.26 5.46 -2.85
C VAL A 334 -13.83 6.71 -2.20
N SER A 335 -15.06 6.60 -1.75
CA SER A 335 -15.70 7.56 -0.84
C SER A 335 -16.09 6.84 0.44
N ASN A 336 -15.99 7.51 1.60
CA ASN A 336 -16.28 6.89 2.89
C ASN A 336 -17.05 7.81 3.84
N GLN A 337 -17.44 7.27 4.98
CA GLN A 337 -18.21 8.01 6.00
C GLN A 337 -17.37 9.06 6.75
N ALA A 338 -16.05 9.03 6.65
CA ALA A 338 -15.20 10.11 7.15
C ALA A 338 -15.31 11.42 6.31
N GLY A 339 -16.15 11.41 5.27
CA GLY A 339 -16.40 12.58 4.41
C GLY A 339 -15.45 12.70 3.24
N LEU A 340 -14.62 11.71 2.98
CA LEU A 340 -13.78 11.67 1.79
C LEU A 340 -14.61 11.27 0.57
N LEU A 341 -14.52 12.05 -0.51
CA LEU A 341 -15.21 11.82 -1.77
C LEU A 341 -14.24 11.54 -2.89
N SER A 342 -14.49 10.46 -3.64
CA SER A 342 -13.77 10.12 -4.89
C SER A 342 -12.25 10.20 -4.75
N ILE A 343 -11.69 9.71 -3.64
CA ILE A 343 -10.24 9.71 -3.44
C ILE A 343 -9.63 8.47 -4.12
N THR A 344 -8.73 8.69 -5.06
CA THR A 344 -8.06 7.58 -5.75
C THR A 344 -7.17 6.77 -4.81
N THR A 345 -7.21 5.45 -4.94
CA THR A 345 -6.24 4.55 -4.31
C THR A 345 -4.91 4.54 -5.06
N SER A 346 -4.87 5.10 -6.27
CA SER A 346 -3.73 5.01 -7.21
C SER A 346 -3.35 3.58 -7.61
N ASP A 347 -4.25 2.63 -7.42
CA ASP A 347 -4.05 1.22 -7.73
C ASP A 347 -4.88 0.79 -8.93
N VAL A 348 -4.25 0.03 -9.81
CA VAL A 348 -4.92 -0.62 -10.94
C VAL A 348 -5.39 -2.00 -10.50
N VAL A 349 -6.68 -2.22 -10.64
CA VAL A 349 -7.33 -3.51 -10.38
C VAL A 349 -8.02 -4.03 -11.64
N ARG A 350 -8.12 -5.34 -11.76
CA ARG A 350 -8.98 -5.98 -12.75
C ARG A 350 -10.22 -6.51 -12.08
N VAL A 351 -11.38 -6.12 -12.56
CA VAL A 351 -12.65 -6.68 -12.06
C VAL A 351 -12.81 -8.11 -12.59
N VAL A 352 -13.08 -9.06 -11.69
CA VAL A 352 -13.28 -10.48 -12.02
C VAL A 352 -14.77 -10.83 -12.05
N SER A 353 -15.52 -10.27 -11.10
CA SER A 353 -16.96 -10.52 -10.95
C SER A 353 -17.65 -9.28 -10.39
N GLN A 354 -18.91 -9.08 -10.76
CA GLN A 354 -19.74 -8.00 -10.24
C GLN A 354 -20.53 -8.42 -8.99
N ASN A 355 -20.85 -9.71 -8.85
CA ASN A 355 -21.66 -10.19 -7.73
C ASN A 355 -21.23 -11.60 -7.28
N PRO A 356 -20.49 -11.73 -6.17
CA PRO A 356 -19.89 -10.61 -5.40
C PRO A 356 -18.91 -9.80 -6.23
N LEU A 357 -18.70 -8.55 -5.84
CA LEU A 357 -17.73 -7.67 -6.52
C LEU A 357 -16.31 -8.11 -6.19
N GLN A 358 -15.66 -8.73 -7.16
CA GLN A 358 -14.33 -9.30 -7.00
C GLN A 358 -13.32 -8.63 -7.91
N ILE A 359 -12.13 -8.42 -7.37
CA ILE A 359 -11.00 -7.80 -8.07
C ILE A 359 -9.74 -8.64 -7.93
N VAL A 360 -8.81 -8.40 -8.85
CA VAL A 360 -7.40 -8.76 -8.72
C VAL A 360 -6.61 -7.47 -8.74
N TYR A 361 -5.76 -7.26 -7.75
CA TYR A 361 -4.78 -6.18 -7.76
C TYR A 361 -3.72 -6.47 -8.83
N LEU A 362 -3.39 -5.49 -9.64
CA LEU A 362 -2.41 -5.65 -10.72
C LEU A 362 -1.12 -4.87 -10.48
N ARG A 363 -1.23 -3.58 -10.21
CA ARG A 363 -0.09 -2.66 -10.13
C ARG A 363 -0.52 -1.29 -9.62
N ARG A 364 0.45 -0.42 -9.36
CA ARG A 364 0.20 1.02 -9.23
C ARG A 364 -0.14 1.64 -10.59
N ALA A 365 -0.95 2.69 -10.58
CA ALA A 365 -1.32 3.42 -11.79
C ALA A 365 -0.15 4.23 -12.37
N GLN A 366 0.78 4.65 -11.54
CA GLN A 366 1.95 5.42 -11.95
C GLN A 366 2.91 4.60 -12.80
N SER A 367 3.55 5.24 -13.76
CA SER A 367 4.61 4.67 -14.60
C SER A 367 5.71 5.69 -14.89
N LEU A 368 6.92 5.23 -15.11
CA LEU A 368 7.95 6.08 -15.73
C LEU A 368 7.66 6.20 -17.22
N ASN A 369 7.69 7.43 -17.72
CA ASN A 369 7.29 7.73 -19.09
C ASN A 369 8.13 8.90 -19.67
N LEU A 370 9.44 8.75 -19.64
CA LEU A 370 10.39 9.75 -20.14
C LEU A 370 10.33 9.87 -21.68
N ALA A 371 10.33 8.72 -22.34
CA ALA A 371 10.36 8.59 -23.81
C ALA A 371 9.14 7.78 -24.32
N LYS A 372 7.99 7.87 -23.65
CA LYS A 372 6.77 7.09 -23.91
C LYS A 372 6.95 5.58 -23.71
N GLU A 373 7.97 5.17 -22.97
CA GLU A 373 8.27 3.76 -22.67
C GLU A 373 7.28 3.10 -21.71
N ASN A 374 6.53 3.90 -20.97
CA ASN A 374 5.48 3.45 -20.04
C ASN A 374 5.94 2.29 -19.12
N LEU A 375 7.06 2.51 -18.43
CA LEU A 375 7.61 1.52 -17.52
C LEU A 375 6.80 1.46 -16.22
N HIS A 376 5.90 0.49 -16.14
CA HIS A 376 5.07 0.25 -14.97
C HIS A 376 5.80 -0.56 -13.89
N THR A 377 5.44 -0.34 -12.63
CA THR A 377 5.94 -1.11 -11.49
C THR A 377 5.84 -2.61 -11.70
N TYR A 378 4.70 -3.11 -12.22
CA TYR A 378 4.50 -4.51 -12.53
C TYR A 378 5.62 -5.11 -13.42
N LEU A 379 6.07 -4.37 -14.43
CA LEU A 379 7.14 -4.84 -15.30
C LEU A 379 8.47 -4.87 -14.56
N VAL A 380 8.74 -3.83 -13.76
CA VAL A 380 9.96 -3.75 -12.94
C VAL A 380 9.99 -4.93 -11.96
N ASP A 381 8.90 -5.16 -11.23
CA ASP A 381 8.76 -6.27 -10.30
C ASP A 381 9.00 -7.63 -10.97
N LYS A 382 8.42 -7.83 -12.16
CA LYS A 382 8.63 -9.05 -12.93
C LYS A 382 10.10 -9.26 -13.30
N VAL A 383 10.78 -8.18 -13.71
CA VAL A 383 12.21 -8.21 -14.04
C VAL A 383 13.05 -8.54 -12.81
N ILE A 384 12.80 -7.87 -11.68
CA ILE A 384 13.51 -8.11 -10.42
C ILE A 384 13.27 -9.54 -9.91
N ALA A 385 12.01 -10.02 -9.91
CA ALA A 385 11.69 -11.38 -9.50
C ALA A 385 12.40 -12.44 -10.35
N ALA A 386 12.44 -12.25 -11.67
CA ALA A 386 13.14 -13.16 -12.56
C ALA A 386 14.66 -13.10 -12.38
N LEU A 387 15.20 -11.91 -12.08
CA LEU A 387 16.62 -11.74 -11.80
C LEU A 387 17.01 -12.40 -10.47
N ASN A 388 16.21 -12.28 -9.43
CA ASN A 388 16.43 -12.95 -8.16
C ASN A 388 16.52 -14.48 -8.31
N LYS A 389 15.74 -15.09 -9.23
CA LYS A 389 15.86 -16.52 -9.55
C LYS A 389 17.26 -16.90 -10.07
N VAL A 390 17.87 -16.03 -10.86
CA VAL A 390 19.23 -16.26 -11.42
C VAL A 390 20.29 -16.02 -10.36
N LEU A 391 20.10 -15.02 -9.52
CA LEU A 391 21.07 -14.64 -8.48
C LEU A 391 21.08 -15.59 -7.28
N GLU A 392 20.07 -16.44 -7.17
CA GLU A 392 19.97 -17.45 -6.09
C GLU A 392 21.22 -18.35 -6.02
N SER A 393 21.79 -18.76 -7.16
CA SER A 393 23.01 -19.56 -7.25
C SER A 393 24.26 -18.87 -6.67
N TYR A 394 24.24 -17.56 -6.58
CA TYR A 394 25.31 -16.74 -5.99
C TYR A 394 24.99 -16.29 -4.55
N HIS A 395 23.86 -16.76 -3.99
CA HIS A 395 23.32 -16.29 -2.70
C HIS A 395 23.18 -14.76 -2.64
N ILE A 396 22.79 -14.14 -3.77
CA ILE A 396 22.51 -12.71 -3.92
C ILE A 396 21.03 -12.55 -4.14
N VAL A 397 20.43 -11.60 -3.42
CA VAL A 397 19.02 -11.23 -3.56
C VAL A 397 18.92 -9.72 -3.66
N ILE A 398 18.25 -9.23 -4.70
CA ILE A 398 17.79 -7.84 -4.77
C ILE A 398 16.58 -7.78 -3.86
N ARG A 399 16.70 -7.03 -2.78
CA ARG A 399 15.71 -6.96 -1.70
C ARG A 399 14.70 -5.86 -1.93
N ASP A 400 15.19 -4.77 -2.45
CA ASP A 400 14.40 -3.59 -2.72
C ASP A 400 15.00 -2.82 -3.89
N TYR A 401 14.23 -1.96 -4.50
CA TYR A 401 14.68 -1.17 -5.62
C TYR A 401 13.99 0.19 -5.69
N MET A 402 14.64 1.11 -6.35
CA MET A 402 14.06 2.37 -6.78
C MET A 402 14.45 2.62 -8.23
N VAL A 403 13.50 3.09 -9.03
CA VAL A 403 13.74 3.48 -10.42
C VAL A 403 13.30 4.93 -10.60
N GLY A 404 14.20 5.75 -11.07
CA GLY A 404 13.93 7.09 -11.52
C GLY A 404 14.47 7.31 -12.93
N TYR A 405 14.61 8.57 -13.34
CA TYR A 405 15.26 8.87 -14.61
C TYR A 405 16.08 10.16 -14.53
N ASP A 406 17.05 10.24 -15.41
CA ASP A 406 17.83 11.43 -15.70
C ASP A 406 17.33 12.01 -17.04
N SER A 407 16.68 13.16 -17.00
CA SER A 407 16.12 13.81 -18.20
C SER A 407 17.21 14.36 -19.13
N TYR A 408 18.36 14.73 -18.59
CA TYR A 408 19.48 15.25 -19.36
C TYR A 408 20.18 14.13 -20.15
N GLU A 409 20.51 13.02 -19.46
CA GLU A 409 21.12 11.85 -20.07
C GLU A 409 20.11 10.94 -20.77
N LYS A 410 18.81 11.25 -20.68
CA LYS A 410 17.72 10.46 -21.26
C LYS A 410 17.81 8.96 -20.90
N ARG A 411 18.01 8.65 -19.63
CA ARG A 411 18.14 7.27 -19.17
C ARG A 411 17.43 7.01 -17.84
N HIS A 412 17.07 5.77 -17.62
CA HIS A 412 16.62 5.33 -16.32
C HIS A 412 17.79 5.20 -15.35
N ILE A 413 17.55 5.59 -14.10
CA ILE A 413 18.48 5.42 -12.99
C ILE A 413 17.85 4.41 -12.03
N TRP A 414 18.54 3.32 -11.81
CA TRP A 414 18.12 2.25 -10.92
C TRP A 414 18.98 2.26 -9.66
N ALA A 415 18.37 2.13 -8.51
CA ALA A 415 19.03 1.84 -7.25
C ALA A 415 18.53 0.47 -6.77
N LEU A 416 19.43 -0.47 -6.59
CA LEU A 416 19.13 -1.84 -6.20
C LEU A 416 19.76 -2.12 -4.83
N GLU A 417 18.93 -2.40 -3.85
CA GLU A 417 19.41 -2.81 -2.54
C GLU A 417 19.63 -4.32 -2.51
N LEU A 418 20.86 -4.72 -2.19
CA LEU A 418 21.26 -6.12 -2.14
C LEU A 418 21.33 -6.62 -0.70
N ASN A 419 21.15 -7.94 -0.51
CA ASN A 419 21.34 -8.60 0.79
C ASN A 419 22.83 -8.66 1.23
N LYS A 420 23.75 -8.33 0.33
CA LYS A 420 25.20 -8.29 0.59
C LYS A 420 25.75 -6.93 0.19
N SER A 421 26.83 -6.50 0.85
CA SER A 421 27.58 -5.32 0.39
C SER A 421 28.08 -5.53 -1.04
N PRO A 422 27.88 -4.57 -1.96
CA PRO A 422 28.38 -4.66 -3.34
C PRO A 422 29.88 -4.89 -3.45
N GLU A 423 30.65 -4.44 -2.45
CA GLU A 423 32.11 -4.63 -2.37
C GLU A 423 32.51 -6.08 -2.21
N LEU A 424 31.61 -6.92 -1.68
CA LEU A 424 31.82 -8.36 -1.47
C LEU A 424 31.34 -9.21 -2.65
N ILE A 425 30.88 -8.59 -3.74
CA ILE A 425 30.34 -9.26 -4.91
C ILE A 425 31.29 -9.04 -6.09
N ASP A 426 31.57 -10.11 -6.83
CA ASP A 426 32.39 -10.07 -8.04
C ASP A 426 31.81 -9.04 -9.04
N GLU A 427 32.67 -8.16 -9.57
CA GLU A 427 32.28 -7.11 -10.51
C GLU A 427 31.61 -7.67 -11.78
N LYS A 428 32.00 -8.86 -12.23
CA LYS A 428 31.37 -9.53 -13.37
C LYS A 428 29.92 -9.90 -13.08
N ILE A 429 29.62 -10.30 -11.84
CA ILE A 429 28.24 -10.59 -11.41
C ILE A 429 27.45 -9.29 -11.38
N LEU A 430 27.99 -8.21 -10.80
CA LEU A 430 27.33 -6.90 -10.77
C LEU A 430 27.06 -6.38 -12.19
N ALA A 431 28.04 -6.44 -13.08
CA ALA A 431 27.87 -6.06 -14.49
C ALA A 431 26.82 -6.93 -15.21
N SER A 432 26.74 -8.22 -14.86
CA SER A 432 25.73 -9.13 -15.40
C SER A 432 24.30 -8.75 -14.97
N ILE A 433 24.13 -8.20 -13.76
CA ILE A 433 22.83 -7.71 -13.28
C ILE A 433 22.33 -6.58 -14.18
N VAL A 434 23.17 -5.57 -14.44
CA VAL A 434 22.86 -4.44 -15.32
C VAL A 434 22.41 -4.91 -16.70
N ASN A 435 23.23 -5.75 -17.33
CA ASN A 435 22.95 -6.26 -18.66
C ASN A 435 21.67 -7.10 -18.74
N ARG A 436 21.39 -7.89 -17.70
CA ARG A 436 20.18 -8.72 -17.64
C ARG A 436 18.92 -7.89 -17.49
N ILE A 437 18.91 -6.89 -16.61
CA ILE A 437 17.76 -5.99 -16.44
C ILE A 437 17.46 -5.31 -17.78
N HIS A 438 18.47 -4.73 -18.42
CA HIS A 438 18.29 -4.07 -19.72
C HIS A 438 17.72 -5.03 -20.77
N LYS A 439 18.31 -6.21 -20.91
CA LYS A 439 17.84 -7.24 -21.85
C LYS A 439 16.40 -7.69 -21.56
N MET A 440 16.05 -7.86 -20.30
CA MET A 440 14.70 -8.27 -19.90
C MET A 440 13.66 -7.17 -20.18
N LEU A 441 14.03 -5.90 -20.00
CA LEU A 441 13.17 -4.79 -20.37
C LEU A 441 12.92 -4.74 -21.88
N LEU A 442 13.96 -4.89 -22.70
CA LEU A 442 13.85 -4.97 -24.16
C LEU A 442 12.91 -6.10 -24.60
N GLN A 443 13.00 -7.26 -23.96
CA GLN A 443 12.19 -8.44 -24.29
C GLN A 443 10.73 -8.33 -23.86
N ASN A 444 10.45 -7.62 -22.75
CA ASN A 444 9.12 -7.59 -22.14
C ASN A 444 8.34 -6.29 -22.36
N SER A 445 8.95 -5.25 -22.95
CA SER A 445 8.29 -3.98 -23.24
C SER A 445 8.59 -3.50 -24.66
N ARG A 446 7.57 -3.55 -25.52
CA ARG A 446 7.67 -2.99 -26.88
C ARG A 446 7.93 -1.48 -26.85
N MET A 447 7.37 -0.76 -25.88
CA MET A 447 7.53 0.69 -25.77
C MET A 447 8.95 1.04 -25.33
N TYR A 448 9.52 0.30 -24.39
CA TYR A 448 10.91 0.46 -23.98
C TYR A 448 11.87 0.14 -25.16
N ASN A 449 11.63 -0.98 -25.87
CA ASN A 449 12.43 -1.34 -27.03
C ASN A 449 12.38 -0.25 -28.10
N ARG A 450 11.19 0.25 -28.45
CA ARG A 450 11.03 1.35 -29.40
C ARG A 450 11.78 2.61 -28.98
N ALA A 451 11.70 3.00 -27.72
CA ALA A 451 12.40 4.19 -27.21
C ALA A 451 13.94 4.04 -27.31
N MET A 452 14.45 2.82 -27.16
CA MET A 452 15.86 2.50 -27.38
C MET A 452 16.24 2.55 -28.86
N ASP A 453 15.41 1.94 -29.73
CA ASP A 453 15.65 1.90 -31.20
C ASP A 453 15.64 3.30 -31.84
N THR A 454 14.81 4.20 -31.30
CA THR A 454 14.71 5.61 -31.76
C THR A 454 15.72 6.55 -31.11
N ASN A 455 16.57 6.05 -30.20
CA ASN A 455 17.51 6.85 -29.39
C ASN A 455 16.83 7.94 -28.54
N ASP A 456 15.55 7.76 -28.22
CA ASP A 456 14.83 8.62 -27.28
C ASP A 456 15.18 8.28 -25.83
N LEU A 457 15.70 7.07 -25.59
CA LEU A 457 16.14 6.57 -24.30
C LEU A 457 17.52 5.90 -24.43
N ASN A 458 18.43 6.18 -23.50
CA ASN A 458 19.73 5.54 -23.39
C ASN A 458 19.69 4.33 -22.42
N PRO A 459 20.66 3.40 -22.52
CA PRO A 459 20.77 2.28 -21.58
C PRO A 459 20.76 2.74 -20.12
N PRO A 460 20.13 1.97 -19.22
CA PRO A 460 19.96 2.37 -17.82
C PRO A 460 21.31 2.43 -17.10
N ARG A 461 21.40 3.32 -16.11
CA ARG A 461 22.48 3.35 -15.13
C ARG A 461 22.00 2.73 -13.84
N MET A 462 22.86 1.95 -13.18
CA MET A 462 22.48 1.27 -11.95
C MET A 462 23.44 1.57 -10.81
N HIS A 463 22.84 1.76 -9.63
CA HIS A 463 23.54 1.95 -8.36
C HIS A 463 23.24 0.74 -7.47
N MET A 464 24.28 0.04 -7.07
CA MET A 464 24.18 -1.08 -6.16
C MET A 464 24.37 -0.58 -4.73
N LEU A 465 23.41 -0.89 -3.87
CA LEU A 465 23.37 -0.44 -2.49
C LEU A 465 23.52 -1.63 -1.54
N PRO A 466 24.23 -1.45 -0.41
CA PRO A 466 24.20 -2.42 0.66
C PRO A 466 22.83 -2.45 1.33
N LEU A 467 22.64 -3.43 2.19
CA LEU A 467 21.44 -3.56 3.02
C LEU A 467 21.15 -2.28 3.80
N GLY A 468 19.90 -1.80 3.72
CA GLY A 468 19.48 -0.52 4.32
C GLY A 468 19.93 0.71 3.53
N GLY A 469 20.56 0.53 2.36
CA GLY A 469 21.06 1.64 1.54
C GLY A 469 19.93 2.55 1.01
N LEU A 470 18.73 2.01 0.79
CA LEU A 470 17.57 2.81 0.39
C LEU A 470 16.99 3.64 1.53
N ALA A 471 17.34 3.35 2.80
CA ALA A 471 16.89 4.14 3.94
C ALA A 471 17.38 5.61 3.92
N ILE A 472 18.41 5.93 3.14
CA ILE A 472 18.82 7.33 2.91
C ILE A 472 17.71 8.17 2.29
N PHE A 473 16.80 7.53 1.56
CA PHE A 473 15.63 8.16 0.97
C PHE A 473 14.43 8.20 1.91
N GLU A 474 14.49 7.47 3.03
CA GLU A 474 13.42 7.38 4.04
C GLU A 474 13.55 8.44 5.15
N LYS A 475 14.59 9.27 5.13
CA LYS A 475 14.73 10.33 6.14
C LYS A 475 13.61 11.35 5.97
N PRO A 476 12.74 11.50 6.97
CA PRO A 476 11.70 12.53 6.94
C PRO A 476 12.36 13.90 6.90
N LYS A 477 12.20 14.62 5.81
CA LYS A 477 12.45 16.06 5.78
C LYS A 477 11.18 16.73 6.32
N GLY A 478 11.07 16.87 7.63
CA GLY A 478 9.99 17.59 8.29
C GLY A 478 8.57 17.14 7.84
N VAL A 479 7.54 17.78 8.35
CA VAL A 479 6.13 17.51 8.01
C VAL A 479 5.80 17.68 6.51
N HIS A 480 6.72 18.19 5.72
CA HIS A 480 6.68 18.35 4.27
C HIS A 480 7.69 17.46 3.52
N GLY A 481 8.23 16.44 4.18
CA GLY A 481 9.22 15.55 3.59
C GLY A 481 8.65 14.71 2.45
N VAL A 482 9.41 14.65 1.38
CA VAL A 482 9.15 13.73 0.26
C VAL A 482 9.17 12.32 0.78
N ASP A 483 8.06 11.64 0.72
CA ASP A 483 7.86 10.35 1.31
C ASP A 483 8.08 9.22 0.32
N LEU A 484 8.75 8.20 0.78
CA LEU A 484 8.97 6.95 0.07
C LEU A 484 7.84 5.98 0.43
N SER A 485 7.15 5.55 -0.57
CA SER A 485 5.99 4.66 -0.61
C SER A 485 5.87 3.63 0.51
N GLU A 486 4.61 3.31 0.85
CA GLU A 486 4.23 2.16 1.68
C GLU A 486 4.80 0.84 1.18
N ASP A 487 5.08 0.75 -0.13
CA ASP A 487 5.86 -0.30 -0.75
C ASP A 487 7.14 0.30 -1.29
N ALA A 488 8.28 0.11 -0.63
CA ALA A 488 9.57 0.63 -1.10
C ALA A 488 9.92 0.09 -2.49
N SER A 489 9.50 -1.14 -2.82
CA SER A 489 9.57 -1.73 -4.15
C SER A 489 8.80 -0.99 -5.24
N VAL A 490 7.99 0.01 -4.90
CA VAL A 490 7.13 0.73 -5.83
C VAL A 490 7.54 2.17 -6.03
N VAL A 491 8.67 2.60 -5.49
CA VAL A 491 9.13 3.97 -5.70
C VAL A 491 9.70 4.15 -7.10
N MET A 492 8.80 4.20 -8.07
CA MET A 492 9.10 4.94 -9.28
C MET A 492 9.01 6.41 -8.94
N ARG A 493 10.11 6.97 -8.47
CA ARG A 493 10.21 8.40 -8.25
C ARG A 493 10.54 9.08 -9.56
N TYR A 494 9.79 10.09 -9.88
CA TYR A 494 10.24 11.20 -10.68
C TYR A 494 11.36 11.91 -9.91
N ALA A 495 12.54 11.36 -9.92
CA ALA A 495 13.70 12.09 -9.47
C ALA A 495 14.17 12.95 -10.64
N GLU A 496 13.55 14.09 -10.78
CA GLU A 496 14.18 15.18 -11.48
C GLU A 496 15.58 15.36 -10.87
N ASN A 497 16.62 15.22 -11.70
CA ASN A 497 18.04 15.63 -11.47
C ASN A 497 18.65 15.40 -10.06
N ASN A 498 17.88 15.02 -9.06
CA ASN A 498 18.30 14.93 -7.67
C ASN A 498 18.78 13.53 -7.26
N ILE A 499 18.41 12.48 -7.97
CA ILE A 499 18.88 11.11 -7.66
C ILE A 499 20.41 11.06 -7.74
N ASN A 500 21.01 11.59 -8.80
CA ASN A 500 22.46 11.60 -8.93
C ASN A 500 23.14 12.40 -7.81
N LYS A 501 22.55 13.54 -7.40
CA LYS A 501 23.08 14.33 -6.28
C LYS A 501 22.98 13.61 -4.94
N VAL A 502 21.90 12.86 -4.72
CA VAL A 502 21.73 12.06 -3.50
C VAL A 502 22.71 10.91 -3.45
N PHE A 503 22.94 10.22 -4.58
CA PHE A 503 23.92 9.14 -4.66
C PHE A 503 25.35 9.62 -4.54
N GLN A 504 25.69 10.77 -5.13
CA GLN A 504 27.00 11.41 -4.93
C GLN A 504 27.24 11.79 -3.47
N ALA A 505 26.23 12.33 -2.80
CA ALA A 505 26.33 12.68 -1.37
C ALA A 505 26.42 11.44 -0.45
N ALA A 506 25.99 10.27 -0.90
CA ALA A 506 26.01 9.03 -0.14
C ALA A 506 27.22 8.13 -0.44
N ASN A 507 28.19 8.57 -1.26
CA ASN A 507 29.35 7.77 -1.73
C ASN A 507 28.95 6.39 -2.31
N VAL A 508 27.88 6.34 -3.07
CA VAL A 508 27.37 5.11 -3.66
C VAL A 508 28.20 4.72 -4.89
N LYS A 509 28.63 3.47 -4.96
CA LYS A 509 29.34 2.94 -6.13
C LYS A 509 28.45 2.98 -7.37
N ILE A 510 28.85 3.72 -8.41
CA ILE A 510 28.16 3.81 -9.70
C ILE A 510 28.75 2.73 -10.61
N LEU A 511 27.90 1.91 -11.20
CA LEU A 511 28.27 0.89 -12.20
C LEU A 511 27.67 1.24 -13.56
#